data_8f04eb18306466f589a77be582e051a9
#
_entry.id   8f04eb18306466f589a77be582e051a9
#
_cell.length_a   1.000
_cell.length_b   1.000
_cell.length_c   1.000
_cell.angle_alpha   90.00
_cell.angle_beta   90.00
_cell.angle_gamma   90.00
#
_symmetry.space_group_name_H-M   'P 1'
#
loop_
_entity.id
_entity.type
_entity.pdbx_description
1 polymer ?
#
loop_
_entity_poly.entity_id
_entity_poly.type
_entity_poly.pdbx_seq_one_letter_code
_entity_poly.pdbx_strand_id
1 'polypeptide(L)'
;HNNHIDAATPAAEHKLVTGLFDHISQKNTKHYLEEIFEICHLPFENEEYLINLNQKLAFKWEKLFSEKAGDKKVIGLNTGCGNRWLTRLWPDEYWIEFIGMLHQAGYFPIVLGGPQENDKNRMLSEKTGCWYPGTFSLEEFVALTQSLDVVVTQVSMMMHIAVALKTKTYVIFGPT
;
A
#
# COMPACT_ATOMS: atom_id res chain seq x y z
N HIS A 1 7.99 0.00 -39.82
CA HIS A 1 7.49 -0.12 -38.42
C HIS A 1 8.05 1.08 -37.64
N ASN A 2 7.29 2.16 -37.58
CA ASN A 2 7.56 3.27 -36.69
C ASN A 2 7.28 2.79 -35.25
N ASN A 3 8.24 2.98 -34.35
CA ASN A 3 8.10 2.65 -32.93
C ASN A 3 7.10 3.60 -32.21
N HIS A 4 5.91 3.80 -32.78
CA HIS A 4 4.83 4.54 -32.16
C HIS A 4 3.83 3.60 -31.52
N ILE A 5 3.44 3.93 -30.30
CA ILE A 5 2.31 3.29 -29.62
C ILE A 5 1.09 4.16 -29.92
N ASP A 6 0.18 3.61 -30.73
CA ASP A 6 -1.08 4.25 -31.04
C ASP A 6 -2.20 3.63 -30.20
N ALA A 7 -3.10 4.47 -29.69
CA ALA A 7 -4.27 4.00 -28.96
C ALA A 7 -5.30 3.44 -29.94
N ALA A 8 -5.79 2.23 -29.65
CA ALA A 8 -6.76 1.56 -30.50
C ALA A 8 -8.21 2.09 -30.35
N THR A 9 -8.49 2.80 -29.26
CA THR A 9 -9.82 3.31 -28.93
C THR A 9 -9.75 4.68 -28.25
N PRO A 10 -10.83 5.49 -28.28
CA PRO A 10 -10.86 6.77 -27.56
C PRO A 10 -10.59 6.64 -26.06
N ALA A 11 -11.03 5.56 -25.41
CA ALA A 11 -10.76 5.29 -24.00
C ALA A 11 -9.27 5.02 -23.75
N ALA A 12 -8.62 4.25 -24.62
CA ALA A 12 -7.19 3.99 -24.55
C ALA A 12 -6.37 5.28 -24.82
N GLU A 13 -6.83 6.13 -25.77
CA GLU A 13 -6.23 7.42 -26.04
C GLU A 13 -6.33 8.35 -24.83
N HIS A 14 -7.51 8.44 -24.20
CA HIS A 14 -7.71 9.22 -22.99
C HIS A 14 -6.74 8.79 -21.88
N LYS A 15 -6.60 7.48 -21.65
CA LYS A 15 -5.67 6.94 -20.65
C LYS A 15 -4.20 7.22 -20.98
N LEU A 16 -3.82 7.13 -22.25
CA LEU A 16 -2.47 7.44 -22.71
C LEU A 16 -2.15 8.93 -22.46
N VAL A 17 -3.07 9.82 -22.85
CA VAL A 17 -2.89 11.27 -22.74
C VAL A 17 -2.86 11.70 -21.26
N THR A 18 -3.74 11.19 -20.41
CA THR A 18 -3.73 11.48 -18.97
C THR A 18 -2.49 10.91 -18.27
N GLY A 19 -1.90 9.83 -18.79
CA GLY A 19 -0.65 9.28 -18.28
C GLY A 19 0.62 10.01 -18.69
N LEU A 20 0.57 10.82 -19.78
CA LEU A 20 1.73 11.51 -20.34
C LEU A 20 1.73 13.03 -20.08
N PHE A 21 0.58 13.62 -19.86
CA PHE A 21 0.43 15.08 -19.78
C PHE A 21 -0.26 15.52 -18.48
N ASP A 22 0.53 16.01 -17.52
CA ASP A 22 0.05 16.43 -16.19
C ASP A 22 -1.09 17.45 -16.24
N HIS A 23 -1.02 18.44 -17.16
CA HIS A 23 -2.05 19.47 -17.30
C HIS A 23 -3.40 18.92 -17.78
N ILE A 24 -3.42 17.74 -18.39
CA ILE A 24 -4.63 16.99 -18.77
C ILE A 24 -5.04 16.09 -17.60
N SER A 25 -4.09 15.38 -17.01
CA SER A 25 -4.33 14.52 -15.86
C SER A 25 -4.99 15.26 -14.69
N GLN A 26 -4.52 16.49 -14.38
CA GLN A 26 -5.08 17.34 -13.32
C GLN A 26 -6.55 17.74 -13.54
N LYS A 27 -7.03 17.69 -14.77
CA LYS A 27 -8.44 17.97 -15.12
C LYS A 27 -9.30 16.72 -15.22
N ASN A 28 -8.68 15.55 -15.12
CA ASN A 28 -9.38 14.27 -15.19
C ASN A 28 -10.17 14.05 -13.91
N THR A 29 -11.47 13.85 -14.03
CA THR A 29 -12.38 13.58 -12.91
C THR A 29 -12.82 12.12 -12.86
N LYS A 30 -12.38 11.28 -13.83
CA LYS A 30 -12.72 9.87 -13.85
C LYS A 30 -11.93 9.10 -12.80
N HIS A 31 -12.59 8.12 -12.20
CA HIS A 31 -11.92 7.18 -11.32
C HIS A 31 -10.99 6.26 -12.11
N TYR A 32 -9.84 5.92 -11.55
CA TYR A 32 -8.85 5.07 -12.25
C TYR A 32 -9.43 3.73 -12.72
N LEU A 33 -10.28 3.09 -11.91
CA LEU A 33 -10.94 1.83 -12.28
C LEU A 33 -11.95 2.05 -13.41
N GLU A 34 -12.72 3.14 -13.39
CA GLU A 34 -13.63 3.51 -14.47
C GLU A 34 -12.90 3.59 -15.81
N GLU A 35 -11.74 4.26 -15.86
CA GLU A 35 -10.92 4.31 -17.07
C GLU A 35 -10.47 2.93 -17.55
N ILE A 36 -10.08 2.03 -16.63
CA ILE A 36 -9.68 0.65 -16.98
C ILE A 36 -10.88 -0.14 -17.54
N PHE A 37 -12.05 -0.02 -16.93
CA PHE A 37 -13.26 -0.68 -17.41
C PHE A 37 -13.65 -0.18 -18.80
N GLU A 38 -13.57 1.14 -19.07
CA GLU A 38 -13.81 1.72 -20.40
C GLU A 38 -12.86 1.15 -21.46
N ILE A 39 -11.56 1.02 -21.15
CA ILE A 39 -10.57 0.41 -22.06
C ILE A 39 -10.94 -1.05 -22.37
N CYS A 40 -11.45 -1.75 -21.38
CA CYS A 40 -11.89 -3.16 -21.53
C CYS A 40 -13.29 -3.28 -22.16
N HIS A 41 -13.94 -2.17 -22.51
CA HIS A 41 -15.34 -2.15 -23.00
C HIS A 41 -16.35 -2.78 -22.04
N LEU A 42 -16.11 -2.62 -20.73
CA LEU A 42 -16.98 -3.09 -19.66
C LEU A 42 -17.65 -1.89 -18.97
N PRO A 43 -18.91 -2.02 -18.54
CA PRO A 43 -19.52 -1.02 -17.67
C PRO A 43 -18.85 -1.04 -16.30
N PHE A 44 -18.62 0.14 -15.71
CA PHE A 44 -18.12 0.28 -14.34
C PHE A 44 -19.30 0.53 -13.40
N GLU A 45 -19.55 -0.40 -12.49
CA GLU A 45 -20.65 -0.36 -11.54
C GLU A 45 -20.15 -0.22 -10.08
N ASN A 46 -18.97 0.39 -9.90
CA ASN A 46 -18.25 0.54 -8.63
C ASN A 46 -17.77 -0.80 -8.06
N GLU A 47 -17.23 -1.64 -8.91
CA GLU A 47 -16.65 -2.92 -8.52
C GLU A 47 -15.57 -2.77 -7.46
N GLU A 48 -15.62 -3.65 -6.48
CA GLU A 48 -14.61 -3.73 -5.43
C GLU A 48 -13.42 -4.59 -5.88
N TYR A 49 -12.25 -4.34 -5.30
CA TYR A 49 -11.09 -5.22 -5.48
C TYR A 49 -11.38 -6.62 -4.93
N LEU A 50 -11.03 -7.63 -5.72
CA LEU A 50 -11.08 -9.02 -5.27
C LEU A 50 -9.66 -9.52 -5.01
N ILE A 51 -9.45 -10.11 -3.85
CA ILE A 51 -8.16 -10.69 -3.46
C ILE A 51 -8.38 -12.03 -2.77
N ASN A 52 -7.57 -13.03 -3.15
CA ASN A 52 -7.62 -14.32 -2.48
C ASN A 52 -6.87 -14.23 -1.14
N LEU A 53 -7.57 -14.63 -0.08
CA LEU A 53 -7.03 -14.68 1.28
C LEU A 53 -6.81 -16.13 1.71
N ASN A 54 -5.56 -16.47 2.04
CA ASN A 54 -5.25 -17.74 2.69
C ASN A 54 -5.67 -17.67 4.17
N GLN A 55 -6.82 -18.24 4.50
CA GLN A 55 -7.40 -18.21 5.84
C GLN A 55 -6.49 -18.84 6.91
N LYS A 56 -5.71 -19.87 6.57
CA LYS A 56 -4.78 -20.50 7.52
C LYS A 56 -3.64 -19.55 7.90
N LEU A 57 -3.11 -18.83 6.92
CA LEU A 57 -2.08 -17.81 7.17
C LEU A 57 -2.66 -16.60 7.91
N ALA A 58 -3.87 -16.16 7.57
CA ALA A 58 -4.54 -15.07 8.29
C ALA A 58 -4.73 -15.42 9.77
N PHE A 59 -5.25 -16.60 10.09
CA PHE A 59 -5.40 -17.08 11.48
C PHE A 59 -4.06 -17.18 12.22
N LYS A 60 -2.98 -17.63 11.54
CA LYS A 60 -1.62 -17.65 12.10
C LYS A 60 -1.20 -16.25 12.53
N TRP A 61 -1.42 -15.24 11.67
CA TRP A 61 -1.03 -13.85 11.94
C TRP A 61 -1.89 -13.20 13.02
N GLU A 62 -3.20 -13.43 13.02
CA GLU A 62 -4.11 -12.97 14.07
C GLU A 62 -3.66 -13.46 15.45
N LYS A 63 -3.37 -14.76 15.57
CA LYS A 63 -2.86 -15.34 16.81
C LYS A 63 -1.53 -14.72 17.22
N LEU A 64 -0.58 -14.57 16.29
CA LEU A 64 0.73 -14.00 16.56
C LEU A 64 0.64 -12.52 17.00
N PHE A 65 -0.26 -11.75 16.40
CA PHE A 65 -0.49 -10.36 16.82
C PHE A 65 -1.14 -10.29 18.20
N SER A 66 -2.12 -11.13 18.48
CA SER A 66 -2.73 -11.22 19.81
C SER A 66 -1.68 -11.56 20.90
N GLU A 67 -0.78 -12.49 20.62
CA GLU A 67 0.30 -12.85 21.55
C GLU A 67 1.31 -11.71 21.77
N LYS A 68 1.64 -10.93 20.73
CA LYS A 68 2.65 -9.86 20.82
C LYS A 68 2.10 -8.52 21.25
N ALA A 69 0.94 -8.14 20.77
CA ALA A 69 0.33 -6.84 21.03
C ALA A 69 -0.58 -6.84 22.27
N GLY A 70 -1.07 -8.01 22.71
CA GLY A 70 -2.10 -8.10 23.73
C GLY A 70 -3.36 -7.37 23.28
N ASP A 71 -3.88 -6.47 24.11
CA ASP A 71 -5.08 -5.67 23.81
C ASP A 71 -4.82 -4.42 22.95
N LYS A 72 -3.55 -4.19 22.55
CA LYS A 72 -3.19 -3.00 21.76
C LYS A 72 -3.58 -3.19 20.30
N LYS A 73 -4.05 -2.10 19.69
CA LYS A 73 -4.30 -2.06 18.24
C LYS A 73 -2.99 -2.17 17.46
N VAL A 74 -2.97 -3.05 16.47
CA VAL A 74 -1.81 -3.30 15.61
C VAL A 74 -1.84 -2.36 14.41
N ILE A 75 -0.83 -1.50 14.30
CA ILE A 75 -0.70 -0.52 13.23
C ILE A 75 0.41 -0.94 12.28
N GLY A 76 0.05 -1.34 11.07
CA GLY A 76 1.01 -1.70 10.02
C GLY A 76 1.53 -0.47 9.30
N LEU A 77 2.84 -0.27 9.30
CA LEU A 77 3.53 0.86 8.69
C LEU A 77 4.32 0.37 7.47
N ASN A 78 3.79 0.57 6.27
CA ASN A 78 4.50 0.21 5.04
C ASN A 78 5.42 1.35 4.61
N THR A 79 6.71 1.16 4.75
CA THR A 79 7.73 2.20 4.60
C THR A 79 8.26 2.37 3.18
N GLY A 80 7.80 1.54 2.23
CA GLY A 80 8.27 1.53 0.85
C GLY A 80 7.19 1.87 -0.18
N CYS A 81 7.65 2.28 -1.36
CA CYS A 81 6.79 2.52 -2.53
C CYS A 81 7.43 2.03 -3.84
N GLY A 82 8.46 1.19 -3.75
CA GLY A 82 9.30 0.75 -4.87
C GLY A 82 10.32 1.81 -5.31
N ASN A 83 11.22 1.43 -6.21
CA ASN A 83 12.38 2.25 -6.58
C ASN A 83 12.11 3.33 -7.64
N ARG A 84 10.91 3.32 -8.27
CA ARG A 84 10.63 4.21 -9.39
C ARG A 84 10.37 5.67 -8.95
N TRP A 85 9.78 5.86 -7.77
CA TRP A 85 9.32 7.17 -7.30
C TRP A 85 9.83 7.48 -5.90
N LEU A 86 11.14 7.72 -5.79
CA LEU A 86 11.81 8.00 -4.51
C LEU A 86 11.27 9.28 -3.81
N THR A 87 10.72 10.21 -4.59
CA THR A 87 10.07 11.42 -4.07
C THR A 87 8.80 11.15 -3.24
N ARG A 88 8.25 9.94 -3.35
CA ARG A 88 7.10 9.49 -2.54
C ARG A 88 7.52 8.92 -1.19
N LEU A 89 8.83 8.67 -0.99
CA LEU A 89 9.31 8.12 0.26
C LEU A 89 9.25 9.17 1.37
N TRP A 90 8.61 8.81 2.45
CA TRP A 90 8.65 9.61 3.66
C TRP A 90 10.01 9.47 4.33
N PRO A 91 10.64 10.58 4.80
CA PRO A 91 11.93 10.56 5.47
C PRO A 91 11.95 9.64 6.70
N ASP A 92 13.11 9.02 6.96
CA ASP A 92 13.24 8.05 8.05
C ASP A 92 13.03 8.69 9.42
N GLU A 93 13.41 9.96 9.58
CA GLU A 93 13.21 10.74 10.80
C GLU A 93 11.72 10.87 11.16
N TYR A 94 10.87 11.07 10.16
CA TYR A 94 9.42 11.18 10.37
C TYR A 94 8.80 9.83 10.71
N TRP A 95 9.31 8.72 10.15
CA TRP A 95 8.90 7.39 10.59
C TRP A 95 9.27 7.14 12.03
N ILE A 96 10.49 7.53 12.46
CA ILE A 96 10.96 7.38 13.85
C ILE A 96 10.07 8.17 14.81
N GLU A 97 9.79 9.42 14.50
CA GLU A 97 8.92 10.28 15.31
C GLU A 97 7.50 9.70 15.39
N PHE A 98 6.93 9.34 14.24
CA PHE A 98 5.57 8.79 14.17
C PHE A 98 5.42 7.47 14.94
N ILE A 99 6.40 6.56 14.84
CA ILE A 99 6.42 5.32 15.63
C ILE A 99 6.47 5.64 17.13
N GLY A 100 7.27 6.63 17.54
CA GLY A 100 7.32 7.11 18.92
C GLY A 100 5.96 7.61 19.42
N MET A 101 5.26 8.39 18.59
CA MET A 101 3.91 8.87 18.91
C MET A 101 2.90 7.71 19.05
N LEU A 102 2.98 6.69 18.17
CA LEU A 102 2.12 5.51 18.25
C LEU A 102 2.36 4.71 19.54
N HIS A 103 3.60 4.54 19.95
CA HIS A 103 3.94 3.89 21.22
C HIS A 103 3.37 4.66 22.42
N GLN A 104 3.54 5.99 22.44
CA GLN A 104 3.01 6.85 23.50
C GLN A 104 1.47 6.80 23.57
N ALA A 105 0.82 6.67 22.42
CA ALA A 105 -0.64 6.53 22.33
C ALA A 105 -1.15 5.12 22.67
N GLY A 106 -0.27 4.18 23.02
CA GLY A 106 -0.64 2.84 23.45
C GLY A 106 -0.89 1.86 22.29
N TYR A 107 -0.52 2.19 21.05
CA TYR A 107 -0.59 1.29 19.90
C TYR A 107 0.58 0.33 19.81
N PHE A 108 0.44 -0.72 18.99
CA PHE A 108 1.49 -1.65 18.64
C PHE A 108 1.91 -1.46 17.18
N PRO A 109 2.91 -0.58 16.90
CA PRO A 109 3.37 -0.37 15.53
C PRO A 109 4.25 -1.52 15.06
N ILE A 110 4.05 -1.94 13.81
CA ILE A 110 4.90 -2.87 13.09
C ILE A 110 5.35 -2.23 11.77
N VAL A 111 6.61 -2.38 11.41
CA VAL A 111 7.10 -1.92 10.11
C VAL A 111 7.07 -3.05 9.09
N LEU A 112 6.62 -2.73 7.89
CA LEU A 112 6.38 -3.64 6.79
C LEU A 112 7.04 -3.14 5.51
N GLY A 113 7.33 -4.06 4.60
CA GLY A 113 7.89 -3.76 3.30
C GLY A 113 8.34 -5.03 2.58
N GLY A 114 8.84 -4.83 1.36
CA GLY A 114 9.48 -5.89 0.58
C GLY A 114 10.97 -6.04 0.91
N PRO A 115 11.70 -6.86 0.12
CA PRO A 115 13.14 -7.04 0.29
C PRO A 115 13.95 -5.74 0.18
N GLN A 116 13.45 -4.77 -0.57
CA GLN A 116 14.11 -3.48 -0.78
C GLN A 116 14.12 -2.60 0.48
N GLU A 117 13.10 -2.75 1.33
CA GLU A 117 12.95 -2.00 2.57
C GLU A 117 13.56 -2.71 3.79
N ASN A 118 14.17 -3.89 3.60
CA ASN A 118 14.64 -4.73 4.70
C ASN A 118 15.61 -4.01 5.65
N ASP A 119 16.64 -3.34 5.11
CA ASP A 119 17.66 -2.67 5.93
C ASP A 119 17.08 -1.43 6.63
N LYS A 120 16.25 -0.66 5.92
CA LYS A 120 15.50 0.46 6.49
C LYS A 120 14.61 0.01 7.65
N ASN A 121 13.84 -1.05 7.45
CA ASN A 121 12.91 -1.54 8.47
C ASN A 121 13.62 -2.12 9.69
N ARG A 122 14.78 -2.76 9.51
CA ARG A 122 15.64 -3.17 10.63
C ARG A 122 16.13 -1.97 11.42
N MET A 123 16.65 -0.96 10.74
CA MET A 123 17.11 0.29 11.38
C MET A 123 15.98 0.98 12.15
N LEU A 124 14.77 1.06 11.58
CA LEU A 124 13.60 1.64 12.26
C LEU A 124 13.23 0.83 13.50
N SER A 125 13.21 -0.50 13.41
CA SER A 125 12.95 -1.40 14.53
C SER A 125 13.97 -1.24 15.65
N GLU A 126 15.26 -1.20 15.33
CA GLU A 126 16.34 -1.01 16.29
C GLU A 126 16.27 0.34 17.02
N LYS A 127 15.94 1.41 16.29
CA LYS A 127 15.88 2.78 16.87
C LYS A 127 14.63 3.04 17.69
N THR A 128 13.51 2.40 17.37
CA THR A 128 12.20 2.75 17.94
C THR A 128 11.60 1.66 18.83
N GLY A 129 12.14 0.44 18.76
CA GLY A 129 11.57 -0.72 19.43
C GLY A 129 10.28 -1.25 18.78
N CYS A 130 9.86 -0.72 17.62
CA CYS A 130 8.73 -1.30 16.88
C CYS A 130 9.09 -2.67 16.33
N TRP A 131 8.08 -3.51 16.14
CA TRP A 131 8.35 -4.84 15.62
C TRP A 131 8.53 -4.83 14.10
N TYR A 132 9.60 -5.50 13.65
CA TYR A 132 9.82 -5.83 12.25
C TYR A 132 9.78 -7.36 12.09
N PRO A 133 8.72 -7.93 11.50
CA PRO A 133 8.59 -9.37 11.35
C PRO A 133 9.40 -9.99 10.22
N GLY A 134 10.04 -9.16 9.38
CA GLY A 134 10.80 -9.59 8.20
C GLY A 134 10.05 -9.39 6.88
N THR A 135 10.53 -10.07 5.83
CA THR A 135 9.94 -10.06 4.50
C THR A 135 9.21 -11.37 4.22
N PHE A 136 8.15 -11.32 3.41
CA PHE A 136 7.26 -12.45 3.16
C PHE A 136 6.95 -12.63 1.69
N SER A 137 6.41 -13.78 1.32
CA SER A 137 5.73 -13.96 0.05
C SER A 137 4.51 -13.03 -0.05
N LEU A 138 4.05 -12.75 -1.27
CA LEU A 138 2.85 -11.92 -1.46
C LEU A 138 1.63 -12.51 -0.75
N GLU A 139 1.44 -13.82 -0.81
CA GLU A 139 0.34 -14.51 -0.17
C GLU A 139 0.36 -14.32 1.37
N GLU A 140 1.53 -14.45 1.98
CA GLU A 140 1.68 -14.25 3.42
C GLU A 140 1.54 -12.77 3.81
N PHE A 141 2.03 -11.84 2.95
CA PHE A 141 1.85 -10.40 3.14
C PHE A 141 0.38 -9.98 3.10
N VAL A 142 -0.42 -10.56 2.19
CA VAL A 142 -1.87 -10.37 2.14
C VAL A 142 -2.52 -10.87 3.44
N ALA A 143 -2.17 -12.06 3.89
CA ALA A 143 -2.72 -12.65 5.11
C ALA A 143 -2.37 -11.86 6.37
N LEU A 144 -1.13 -11.38 6.47
CA LEU A 144 -0.68 -10.47 7.53
C LEU A 144 -1.49 -9.17 7.52
N THR A 145 -1.71 -8.58 6.34
CA THR A 145 -2.44 -7.32 6.20
C THR A 145 -3.88 -7.43 6.68
N GLN A 146 -4.55 -8.56 6.46
CA GLN A 146 -5.91 -8.82 6.96
C GLN A 146 -6.00 -8.73 8.49
N SER A 147 -4.93 -9.08 9.19
CA SER A 147 -4.90 -9.15 10.65
C SER A 147 -4.48 -7.83 11.31
N LEU A 148 -4.28 -6.75 10.53
CA LEU A 148 -3.98 -5.42 11.03
C LEU A 148 -5.26 -4.64 11.36
N ASP A 149 -5.25 -3.85 12.41
CA ASP A 149 -6.33 -2.91 12.70
C ASP A 149 -6.30 -1.69 11.79
N VAL A 150 -5.09 -1.22 11.46
CA VAL A 150 -4.87 -0.04 10.61
C VAL A 150 -3.60 -0.23 9.78
N VAL A 151 -3.63 0.25 8.56
CA VAL A 151 -2.48 0.37 7.68
C VAL A 151 -2.17 1.85 7.45
N VAL A 152 -0.91 2.24 7.61
CA VAL A 152 -0.37 3.51 7.13
C VAL A 152 0.65 3.18 6.04
N THR A 153 0.45 3.70 4.86
CA THR A 153 1.27 3.36 3.69
C THR A 153 1.50 4.57 2.80
N GLN A 154 2.56 4.53 2.05
CA GLN A 154 2.75 5.38 0.88
C GLN A 154 1.94 4.82 -0.31
N VAL A 155 1.85 5.58 -1.41
CA VAL A 155 1.21 5.11 -2.64
C VAL A 155 2.00 3.90 -3.19
N SER A 156 1.53 2.71 -2.88
CA SER A 156 2.21 1.43 -3.16
C SER A 156 1.21 0.28 -3.30
N MET A 157 1.70 -0.90 -3.60
CA MET A 157 0.90 -2.14 -3.65
C MET A 157 0.14 -2.39 -2.35
N MET A 158 0.72 -2.04 -1.18
CA MET A 158 0.09 -2.21 0.13
C MET A 158 -1.24 -1.46 0.23
N MET A 159 -1.34 -0.27 -0.36
CA MET A 159 -2.59 0.49 -0.42
C MET A 159 -3.72 -0.33 -1.07
N HIS A 160 -3.45 -0.94 -2.21
CA HIS A 160 -4.44 -1.76 -2.93
C HIS A 160 -4.81 -3.03 -2.17
N ILE A 161 -3.83 -3.71 -1.56
CA ILE A 161 -4.07 -4.90 -0.72
C ILE A 161 -4.96 -4.55 0.47
N ALA A 162 -4.62 -3.51 1.21
CA ALA A 162 -5.36 -3.09 2.39
C ALA A 162 -6.81 -2.68 2.07
N VAL A 163 -7.01 -1.96 0.97
CA VAL A 163 -8.36 -1.60 0.49
C VAL A 163 -9.15 -2.84 0.07
N ALA A 164 -8.53 -3.77 -0.66
CA ALA A 164 -9.18 -5.02 -1.07
C ALA A 164 -9.64 -5.88 0.13
N LEU A 165 -8.87 -5.83 1.22
CA LEU A 165 -9.17 -6.54 2.47
C LEU A 165 -10.09 -5.73 3.40
N LYS A 166 -10.50 -4.51 3.01
CA LYS A 166 -11.30 -3.59 3.84
C LYS A 166 -10.62 -3.21 5.17
N THR A 167 -9.30 -3.34 5.22
CA THR A 167 -8.49 -2.88 6.36
C THR A 167 -8.46 -1.35 6.35
N LYS A 168 -8.68 -0.71 7.50
CA LYS A 168 -8.63 0.75 7.63
C LYS A 168 -7.26 1.27 7.18
N THR A 169 -7.26 2.17 6.19
CA THR A 169 -6.02 2.56 5.50
C THR A 169 -5.85 4.08 5.46
N TYR A 170 -4.67 4.54 5.84
CA TYR A 170 -4.22 5.92 5.65
C TYR A 170 -3.08 5.93 4.64
N VAL A 171 -3.20 6.77 3.62
CA VAL A 171 -2.22 6.87 2.54
C VAL A 171 -1.50 8.21 2.60
N ILE A 172 -0.17 8.15 2.67
CA ILE A 172 0.69 9.33 2.59
C ILE A 172 0.99 9.58 1.12
N PHE A 173 0.49 10.70 0.61
CA PHE A 173 0.78 11.16 -0.74
C PHE A 173 1.99 12.08 -0.73
N GLY A 174 2.93 11.82 -1.62
CA GLY A 174 4.04 12.72 -1.92
C GLY A 174 3.84 13.39 -3.28
N PRO A 175 4.71 14.34 -3.64
CA PRO A 175 4.74 14.91 -4.97
C PRO A 175 5.01 13.81 -6.00
N THR A 176 4.26 13.81 -7.09
CA THR A 176 4.42 12.89 -8.24
C THR A 176 5.01 13.66 -9.42
#